data_3a79e73981046560435179bba9ce54e1
#
_entry.id   3a79e73981046560435179bba9ce54e1
#
_cell.length_a   1.000
_cell.length_b   1.000
_cell.length_c   1.000
_cell.angle_alpha   90.00
_cell.angle_beta   90.00
_cell.angle_gamma   90.00
#
_symmetry.space_group_name_H-M   'P 1'
#
loop_
_entity.id
_entity.type
_entity.pdbx_description
1 polymer ?
#
loop_
_entity_poly.entity_id
_entity_poly.type
_entity_poly.pdbx_seq_one_letter_code
_entity_poly.pdbx_strand_id
1 'polypeptide(L)'
;MGAGATLPVEGTMTLIDKLNEMRRYGGALRTRGLDDATIQRFASSHPELAEAIEAAHAAHVALRGGEFEALLRADEQQQINDTQAGFVNFYSDDAVNPYVALTARGPWVISLKGAVIHDSGGYGMLGMGHAPGAVLEAMAKPQAMANIMTPSLSHLRLSQALRREIGHSRGGCPYSHFLCLNSGSESVTLAGRIADINTKLNTDAGGRHAGKQVKRIAVKGAFHGRTEHPALYSDSTRKTYAQHLASHRHHEQQLIVIEPYSVEQLRQAFAEAEQHGWYIEAMFLEPVMGEGDPGRQVTPEFYAAARELTLAHGTLLLVDSIQAGLRAHGVLSIVDYPGFQGFDAPDMETYSKALNAGQYPLSVLAVSARAAGLYRKGVYGNTMTTNPRAADVACAVLDNLTPALRENIRDKGRLFLDRLGQLKQELGGLITKVQGTGLLFSCELAPQFKCYGEGSTEEYLRERGIGVIHGGANSLRFTPTFGVTEAEADLLVAAVREALLQGPRRREAEAA
;
A
#
# COMPACT_ATOMS: atom_id res chain seq x y z
N MET A 1 -5.78 -72.11 5.69
CA MET A 1 -6.67 -71.01 5.24
C MET A 1 -6.49 -69.87 6.23
N GLY A 2 -5.65 -68.90 5.88
CA GLY A 2 -5.38 -67.71 6.70
C GLY A 2 -6.06 -66.54 6.03
N ALA A 3 -7.03 -65.97 6.66
CA ALA A 3 -7.69 -64.74 6.22
C ALA A 3 -6.72 -63.57 6.41
N GLY A 4 -6.27 -63.01 5.31
CA GLY A 4 -5.50 -61.75 5.32
C GLY A 4 -6.44 -60.62 5.68
N ALA A 5 -6.21 -60.03 6.84
CA ALA A 5 -6.83 -58.77 7.23
C ALA A 5 -6.20 -57.67 6.36
N THR A 6 -6.94 -57.14 5.40
CA THR A 6 -6.64 -55.89 4.71
C THR A 6 -6.70 -54.76 5.72
N LEU A 7 -5.56 -54.14 6.03
CA LEU A 7 -5.50 -52.88 6.75
C LEU A 7 -6.32 -51.82 6.00
N PRO A 8 -7.11 -50.98 6.67
CA PRO A 8 -7.80 -49.91 6.00
C PRO A 8 -6.76 -48.96 5.37
N VAL A 9 -6.91 -48.66 4.11
CA VAL A 9 -6.20 -47.58 3.43
C VAL A 9 -6.54 -46.30 4.21
N GLU A 10 -5.56 -45.72 4.90
CA GLU A 10 -5.71 -44.40 5.50
C GLU A 10 -6.17 -43.44 4.39
N GLY A 11 -7.43 -43.05 4.46
CA GLY A 11 -7.99 -42.09 3.52
C GLY A 11 -7.22 -40.76 3.64
N THR A 12 -6.66 -40.28 2.54
CA THR A 12 -5.97 -39.02 2.48
C THR A 12 -6.91 -37.90 3.01
N MET A 13 -6.52 -37.22 4.08
CA MET A 13 -7.31 -36.10 4.66
C MET A 13 -7.58 -35.05 3.59
N THR A 14 -8.84 -34.64 3.49
CA THR A 14 -9.20 -33.51 2.60
C THR A 14 -8.66 -32.17 3.15
N LEU A 15 -8.62 -31.13 2.30
CA LEU A 15 -8.21 -29.79 2.75
C LEU A 15 -9.10 -29.27 3.89
N ILE A 16 -10.41 -29.56 3.83
CA ILE A 16 -11.35 -29.17 4.89
C ILE A 16 -11.10 -29.96 6.18
N ASP A 17 -10.77 -31.26 6.10
CA ASP A 17 -10.42 -32.05 7.29
C ASP A 17 -9.19 -31.48 7.99
N LYS A 18 -8.17 -31.04 7.23
CA LYS A 18 -6.97 -30.39 7.75
C LYS A 18 -7.28 -29.07 8.46
N LEU A 19 -8.09 -28.23 7.87
CA LEU A 19 -8.54 -26.99 8.51
C LEU A 19 -9.36 -27.28 9.77
N ASN A 20 -10.25 -28.28 9.74
CA ASN A 20 -11.07 -28.65 10.89
C ASN A 20 -10.25 -29.28 12.02
N GLU A 21 -9.15 -29.97 11.71
CA GLU A 21 -8.21 -30.41 12.73
C GLU A 21 -7.55 -29.23 13.45
N MET A 22 -7.11 -28.21 12.71
CA MET A 22 -6.54 -26.98 13.27
C MET A 22 -7.59 -26.22 14.11
N ARG A 23 -8.80 -26.02 13.59
CA ARG A 23 -9.91 -25.31 14.26
C ARG A 23 -10.29 -25.95 15.60
N ARG A 24 -10.21 -27.28 15.71
CA ARG A 24 -10.58 -28.04 16.91
C ARG A 24 -9.43 -28.28 17.88
N TYR A 25 -8.22 -27.84 17.57
CA TYR A 25 -7.05 -28.18 18.41
C TYR A 25 -7.09 -27.59 19.82
N GLY A 26 -7.79 -26.47 20.03
CA GLY A 26 -8.03 -25.91 21.37
C GLY A 26 -8.36 -24.40 21.29
N GLY A 27 -8.92 -23.90 22.40
CA GLY A 27 -9.30 -22.50 22.57
C GLY A 27 -10.46 -22.02 21.68
N ALA A 28 -11.06 -20.89 22.05
CA ALA A 28 -12.16 -20.29 21.30
C ALA A 28 -11.68 -19.61 20.02
N LEU A 29 -12.49 -19.70 18.97
CA LEU A 29 -12.28 -19.00 17.70
C LEU A 29 -12.96 -17.63 17.75
N ARG A 30 -12.27 -16.61 17.26
CA ARG A 30 -12.82 -15.29 16.95
C ARG A 30 -13.08 -15.16 15.44
N THR A 31 -12.09 -15.52 14.63
CA THR A 31 -12.13 -15.46 13.18
C THR A 31 -12.66 -16.74 12.58
N ARG A 32 -13.85 -16.65 11.96
CA ARG A 32 -14.47 -17.79 11.28
C ARG A 32 -13.79 -18.11 9.95
N GLY A 33 -13.30 -17.07 9.27
CA GLY A 33 -12.79 -17.15 7.90
C GLY A 33 -13.91 -17.41 6.89
N LEU A 34 -13.52 -17.76 5.66
CA LEU A 34 -14.43 -18.18 4.61
C LEU A 34 -15.10 -19.51 4.97
N ASP A 35 -16.34 -19.73 4.50
CA ASP A 35 -17.05 -20.99 4.66
C ASP A 35 -16.44 -22.13 3.81
N ASP A 36 -16.69 -23.37 4.24
CA ASP A 36 -16.09 -24.55 3.63
C ASP A 36 -16.47 -24.73 2.15
N ALA A 37 -17.69 -24.35 1.75
CA ALA A 37 -18.12 -24.44 0.34
C ALA A 37 -17.35 -23.43 -0.54
N THR A 38 -17.16 -22.22 -0.04
CA THR A 38 -16.34 -21.19 -0.70
C THR A 38 -14.87 -21.65 -0.79
N ILE A 39 -14.30 -22.20 0.28
CA ILE A 39 -12.94 -22.74 0.29
C ILE A 39 -12.78 -23.84 -0.77
N GLN A 40 -13.70 -24.82 -0.82
CA GLN A 40 -13.66 -25.90 -1.80
C GLN A 40 -13.73 -25.40 -3.24
N ARG A 41 -14.62 -24.44 -3.50
CA ARG A 41 -14.77 -23.81 -4.82
C ARG A 41 -13.48 -23.15 -5.28
N PHE A 42 -12.86 -22.34 -4.41
CA PHE A 42 -11.61 -21.65 -4.78
C PHE A 42 -10.41 -22.62 -4.82
N ALA A 43 -10.28 -23.57 -3.93
CA ALA A 43 -9.19 -24.54 -3.94
C ALA A 43 -9.17 -25.41 -5.22
N SER A 44 -10.33 -25.62 -5.85
CA SER A 44 -10.41 -26.35 -7.13
C SER A 44 -9.89 -25.55 -8.35
N SER A 45 -9.87 -24.22 -8.27
CA SER A 45 -9.46 -23.32 -9.35
C SER A 45 -8.19 -22.50 -9.05
N HIS A 46 -7.78 -22.42 -7.81
CA HIS A 46 -6.62 -21.66 -7.33
C HIS A 46 -5.67 -22.60 -6.56
N PRO A 47 -4.67 -23.19 -7.21
CA PRO A 47 -3.73 -24.12 -6.57
C PRO A 47 -3.02 -23.50 -5.36
N GLU A 48 -2.78 -22.19 -5.39
CA GLU A 48 -2.16 -21.45 -4.27
C GLU A 48 -2.93 -21.58 -2.95
N LEU A 49 -4.27 -21.65 -2.99
CA LEU A 49 -5.07 -21.87 -1.78
C LEU A 49 -4.85 -23.27 -1.22
N ALA A 50 -4.85 -24.30 -2.07
CA ALA A 50 -4.57 -25.66 -1.64
C ALA A 50 -3.17 -25.77 -1.01
N GLU A 51 -2.15 -25.20 -1.67
CA GLU A 51 -0.78 -25.16 -1.17
C GLU A 51 -0.67 -24.42 0.17
N ALA A 52 -1.38 -23.31 0.34
CA ALA A 52 -1.39 -22.54 1.60
C ALA A 52 -1.98 -23.38 2.74
N ILE A 53 -3.09 -24.11 2.49
CA ILE A 53 -3.73 -24.98 3.49
C ILE A 53 -2.83 -26.16 3.86
N GLU A 54 -2.21 -26.82 2.86
CA GLU A 54 -1.26 -27.90 3.08
C GLU A 54 -0.07 -27.45 3.95
N ALA A 55 0.52 -26.32 3.59
CA ALA A 55 1.64 -25.74 4.32
C ALA A 55 1.23 -25.34 5.75
N ALA A 56 0.02 -24.79 5.93
CA ALA A 56 -0.49 -24.40 7.24
C ALA A 56 -0.69 -25.61 8.15
N HIS A 57 -1.32 -26.67 7.64
CA HIS A 57 -1.52 -27.89 8.40
C HIS A 57 -0.18 -28.53 8.81
N ALA A 58 0.76 -28.65 7.87
CA ALA A 58 2.09 -29.18 8.16
C ALA A 58 2.83 -28.35 9.24
N ALA A 59 2.80 -27.03 9.11
CA ALA A 59 3.40 -26.11 10.09
C ALA A 59 2.72 -26.23 11.46
N HIS A 60 1.39 -26.26 11.50
CA HIS A 60 0.63 -26.42 12.74
C HIS A 60 0.96 -27.74 13.47
N VAL A 61 1.05 -28.84 12.71
CA VAL A 61 1.45 -30.16 13.28
C VAL A 61 2.88 -30.10 13.83
N ALA A 62 3.80 -29.48 13.13
CA ALA A 62 5.19 -29.33 13.57
C ALA A 62 5.36 -28.49 14.84
N LEU A 63 4.43 -27.58 15.13
CA LEU A 63 4.45 -26.74 16.34
C LEU A 63 3.90 -27.47 17.58
N ARG A 64 3.18 -28.60 17.41
CA ARG A 64 2.56 -29.33 18.50
C ARG A 64 3.61 -29.99 19.40
N GLY A 65 3.34 -30.00 20.71
CA GLY A 65 4.24 -30.56 21.70
C GLY A 65 5.55 -29.78 21.91
N GLY A 66 5.74 -28.65 21.21
CA GLY A 66 6.90 -27.78 21.32
C GLY A 66 6.65 -26.54 22.17
N GLU A 67 7.51 -25.54 22.02
CA GLU A 67 7.47 -24.27 22.77
C GLU A 67 6.17 -23.47 22.55
N PHE A 68 5.48 -23.65 21.42
CA PHE A 68 4.24 -22.96 21.07
C PHE A 68 2.96 -23.76 21.40
N GLU A 69 3.06 -24.93 22.06
CA GLU A 69 1.90 -25.76 22.37
C GLU A 69 0.82 -24.99 23.17
N ALA A 70 1.23 -24.23 24.19
CA ALA A 70 0.32 -23.44 25.00
C ALA A 70 -0.38 -22.35 24.15
N LEU A 71 0.34 -21.71 23.25
CA LEU A 71 -0.20 -20.72 22.32
C LEU A 71 -1.22 -21.35 21.37
N LEU A 72 -0.92 -22.54 20.80
CA LEU A 72 -1.84 -23.24 19.90
C LEU A 72 -3.18 -23.55 20.57
N ARG A 73 -3.16 -23.89 21.89
CA ARG A 73 -4.36 -24.21 22.67
C ARG A 73 -5.09 -23.02 23.25
N ALA A 74 -4.48 -21.84 23.27
CA ALA A 74 -5.09 -20.62 23.79
C ALA A 74 -6.26 -20.16 22.91
N ASP A 75 -7.15 -19.34 23.48
CA ASP A 75 -8.16 -18.62 22.72
C ASP A 75 -7.50 -17.70 21.70
N GLU A 76 -8.12 -17.49 20.54
CA GLU A 76 -7.53 -16.69 19.44
C GLU A 76 -7.21 -15.26 19.88
N GLN A 77 -8.05 -14.65 20.75
CA GLN A 77 -7.73 -13.34 21.30
C GLN A 77 -6.47 -13.35 22.17
N GLN A 78 -6.26 -14.42 22.95
CA GLN A 78 -5.04 -14.57 23.73
C GLN A 78 -3.82 -14.79 22.84
N GLN A 79 -3.96 -15.55 21.74
CA GLN A 79 -2.89 -15.71 20.74
C GLN A 79 -2.46 -14.36 20.17
N ILE A 80 -3.41 -13.47 19.83
CA ILE A 80 -3.13 -12.13 19.32
C ILE A 80 -2.38 -11.33 20.38
N ASN A 81 -2.87 -11.32 21.62
CA ASN A 81 -2.24 -10.57 22.71
C ASN A 81 -0.80 -11.04 22.98
N ASP A 82 -0.58 -12.35 23.05
CA ASP A 82 0.74 -12.92 23.32
C ASP A 82 1.75 -12.64 22.21
N THR A 83 1.31 -12.71 20.95
CA THR A 83 2.20 -12.42 19.80
C THR A 83 2.57 -10.95 19.68
N GLN A 84 1.76 -10.05 20.23
CA GLN A 84 1.99 -8.60 20.17
C GLN A 84 2.65 -8.03 21.43
N ALA A 85 2.65 -8.75 22.56
CA ALA A 85 3.05 -8.25 23.87
C ALA A 85 4.47 -7.66 23.92
N GLY A 86 5.38 -8.10 23.05
CA GLY A 86 6.76 -7.61 22.97
C GLY A 86 6.98 -6.39 22.09
N PHE A 87 5.93 -5.88 21.45
CA PHE A 87 6.04 -4.82 20.44
C PHE A 87 5.11 -3.65 20.73
N VAL A 88 5.59 -2.43 20.44
CA VAL A 88 4.72 -1.24 20.39
C VAL A 88 4.15 -1.12 18.99
N ASN A 89 2.84 -1.27 18.86
CA ASN A 89 2.15 -1.07 17.60
C ASN A 89 1.95 0.44 17.36
N PHE A 90 2.18 0.91 16.14
CA PHE A 90 1.89 2.30 15.76
C PHE A 90 0.44 2.50 15.26
N TYR A 91 -0.29 1.42 15.01
CA TYR A 91 -1.75 1.43 14.85
C TYR A 91 -2.43 1.27 16.21
N SER A 92 -3.67 1.70 16.31
CA SER A 92 -4.51 1.43 17.48
C SER A 92 -4.80 -0.07 17.63
N ASP A 93 -5.03 -0.53 18.86
CA ASP A 93 -5.24 -1.96 19.16
C ASP A 93 -6.45 -2.54 18.40
N ASP A 94 -7.48 -1.71 18.16
CA ASP A 94 -8.68 -2.06 17.42
C ASP A 94 -8.48 -2.14 15.88
N ALA A 95 -7.30 -1.77 15.37
CA ALA A 95 -6.91 -1.96 13.97
C ALA A 95 -6.16 -3.28 13.71
N VAL A 96 -5.79 -4.02 14.76
CA VAL A 96 -5.09 -5.30 14.67
C VAL A 96 -6.00 -6.35 14.01
N ASN A 97 -5.42 -7.17 13.12
CA ASN A 97 -6.17 -8.28 12.54
C ASN A 97 -6.68 -9.24 13.64
N PRO A 98 -7.94 -9.74 13.53
CA PRO A 98 -8.54 -10.60 14.55
C PRO A 98 -8.04 -12.05 14.50
N TYR A 99 -6.83 -12.30 13.98
CA TYR A 99 -6.21 -13.61 13.84
C TYR A 99 -4.68 -13.51 13.84
N VAL A 100 -4.02 -14.60 14.15
CA VAL A 100 -2.58 -14.78 13.95
C VAL A 100 -2.35 -15.53 12.64
N ALA A 101 -1.63 -14.92 11.69
CA ALA A 101 -1.31 -15.56 10.41
C ALA A 101 -0.27 -16.67 10.61
N LEU A 102 -0.47 -17.83 9.94
CA LEU A 102 0.47 -18.96 9.97
C LEU A 102 1.17 -19.14 8.63
N THR A 103 0.41 -19.20 7.53
CA THR A 103 0.95 -19.30 6.16
C THR A 103 0.17 -18.40 5.20
N ALA A 104 0.77 -18.11 4.06
CA ALA A 104 0.07 -17.38 3.00
C ALA A 104 0.66 -17.69 1.61
N ARG A 105 -0.19 -17.72 0.57
CA ARG A 105 0.20 -17.78 -0.85
C ARG A 105 -0.81 -17.05 -1.72
N GLY A 106 -0.35 -16.36 -2.76
CA GLY A 106 -1.23 -15.53 -3.59
C GLY A 106 -2.04 -14.57 -2.73
N PRO A 107 -3.37 -14.47 -2.89
CA PRO A 107 -4.24 -13.66 -2.03
C PRO A 107 -4.68 -14.37 -0.73
N TRP A 108 -4.24 -15.61 -0.46
CA TRP A 108 -4.78 -16.45 0.61
C TRP A 108 -3.89 -16.48 1.83
N VAL A 109 -4.46 -16.19 2.99
CA VAL A 109 -3.84 -16.31 4.31
C VAL A 109 -4.56 -17.39 5.10
N ILE A 110 -3.80 -18.26 5.75
CA ILE A 110 -4.33 -19.26 6.68
C ILE A 110 -3.88 -18.89 8.10
N SER A 111 -4.84 -18.74 9.00
CA SER A 111 -4.56 -18.39 10.40
C SER A 111 -4.06 -19.58 11.21
N LEU A 112 -3.48 -19.28 12.37
CA LEU A 112 -3.04 -20.30 13.33
C LEU A 112 -4.21 -21.20 13.80
N LYS A 113 -5.43 -20.71 13.75
CA LYS A 113 -6.68 -21.44 14.06
C LYS A 113 -7.37 -22.05 12.84
N GLY A 114 -6.73 -22.06 11.66
CA GLY A 114 -7.28 -22.66 10.45
C GLY A 114 -8.40 -21.86 9.79
N ALA A 115 -8.52 -20.55 10.07
CA ALA A 115 -9.35 -19.66 9.27
C ALA A 115 -8.68 -19.37 7.92
N VAL A 116 -9.46 -19.35 6.85
CA VAL A 116 -9.03 -18.97 5.50
C VAL A 116 -9.46 -17.54 5.21
N ILE A 117 -8.52 -16.69 4.85
CA ILE A 117 -8.73 -15.27 4.58
C ILE A 117 -8.28 -14.95 3.15
N HIS A 118 -9.13 -14.26 2.37
CA HIS A 118 -8.74 -13.61 1.12
C HIS A 118 -8.24 -12.20 1.44
N ASP A 119 -6.95 -11.94 1.22
CA ASP A 119 -6.33 -10.65 1.51
C ASP A 119 -6.45 -9.69 0.33
N SER A 120 -7.32 -8.70 0.45
CA SER A 120 -7.48 -7.60 -0.50
C SER A 120 -7.12 -6.24 0.09
N GLY A 121 -6.52 -6.21 1.28
CA GLY A 121 -6.25 -4.98 2.05
C GLY A 121 -4.78 -4.77 2.42
N GLY A 122 -3.80 -5.36 1.71
CA GLY A 122 -2.37 -5.33 2.06
C GLY A 122 -1.64 -4.00 1.89
N TYR A 123 -2.28 -2.86 2.12
CA TYR A 123 -1.72 -1.50 1.98
C TYR A 123 -1.07 -1.21 0.61
N GLY A 124 -1.41 -2.00 -0.41
CA GLY A 124 -0.85 -1.89 -1.75
C GLY A 124 0.49 -2.60 -1.97
N MET A 125 1.04 -3.29 -0.98
CA MET A 125 2.32 -4.00 -1.08
C MET A 125 2.21 -5.28 -1.92
N LEU A 126 1.15 -6.05 -1.72
CA LEU A 126 1.00 -7.41 -2.23
C LEU A 126 0.46 -7.48 -3.66
N GLY A 127 0.98 -6.64 -4.57
CA GLY A 127 0.60 -6.72 -5.97
C GLY A 127 0.86 -8.09 -6.59
N MET A 128 1.96 -8.75 -6.23
CA MET A 128 2.32 -10.10 -6.66
C MET A 128 1.79 -11.21 -5.73
N GLY A 129 0.97 -10.86 -4.73
CA GLY A 129 0.48 -11.78 -3.71
C GLY A 129 1.51 -12.12 -2.63
N HIS A 130 1.09 -12.99 -1.70
CA HIS A 130 1.98 -13.56 -0.69
C HIS A 130 2.89 -14.62 -1.31
N ALA A 131 4.13 -14.68 -0.87
CA ALA A 131 5.14 -15.66 -1.28
C ALA A 131 5.27 -15.86 -2.81
N PRO A 132 5.43 -14.79 -3.62
CA PRO A 132 5.53 -14.90 -5.07
C PRO A 132 6.84 -15.62 -5.48
N GLY A 133 6.72 -16.75 -6.20
CA GLY A 133 7.83 -17.68 -6.46
C GLY A 133 9.06 -17.00 -7.08
N ALA A 134 8.89 -16.23 -8.16
CA ALA A 134 9.99 -15.54 -8.83
C ALA A 134 10.74 -14.54 -7.92
N VAL A 135 10.02 -13.89 -6.99
CA VAL A 135 10.63 -12.96 -6.02
C VAL A 135 11.39 -13.73 -4.95
N LEU A 136 10.81 -14.83 -4.43
CA LEU A 136 11.49 -15.69 -3.45
C LEU A 136 12.76 -16.32 -4.04
N GLU A 137 12.73 -16.77 -5.30
CA GLU A 137 13.91 -17.25 -6.02
C GLU A 137 14.99 -16.16 -6.15
N ALA A 138 14.59 -14.92 -6.46
CA ALA A 138 15.52 -13.78 -6.50
C ALA A 138 16.15 -13.52 -5.11
N MET A 139 15.37 -13.62 -4.04
CA MET A 139 15.86 -13.45 -2.67
C MET A 139 16.83 -14.57 -2.23
N ALA A 140 16.65 -15.79 -2.72
CA ALA A 140 17.48 -16.95 -2.35
C ALA A 140 18.87 -16.94 -3.01
N LYS A 141 19.11 -16.10 -4.02
CA LYS A 141 20.41 -16.04 -4.72
C LYS A 141 21.52 -15.62 -3.75
N PRO A 142 22.71 -16.25 -3.84
CA PRO A 142 23.88 -15.80 -3.10
C PRO A 142 24.34 -14.44 -3.63
N GLN A 143 24.31 -13.42 -2.78
CA GLN A 143 24.67 -12.04 -3.11
C GLN A 143 25.81 -11.56 -2.20
N ALA A 144 26.70 -10.74 -2.75
CA ALA A 144 27.59 -9.94 -1.94
C ALA A 144 26.75 -8.86 -1.22
N MET A 145 26.48 -9.08 0.07
CA MET A 145 25.64 -8.17 0.86
C MET A 145 26.42 -6.90 1.19
N ALA A 146 26.25 -5.89 0.37
CA ALA A 146 26.91 -4.60 0.48
C ALA A 146 25.94 -3.48 0.06
N ASN A 147 26.32 -2.25 0.36
CA ASN A 147 25.61 -1.05 -0.10
C ASN A 147 26.21 -0.51 -1.40
N ILE A 148 25.82 0.71 -1.78
CA ILE A 148 26.26 1.38 -3.01
C ILE A 148 27.80 1.54 -3.13
N MET A 149 28.56 1.39 -2.05
CA MET A 149 30.04 1.47 -2.10
C MET A 149 30.66 0.27 -2.80
N THR A 150 29.96 -0.87 -2.86
CA THR A 150 30.41 -2.06 -3.58
C THR A 150 29.58 -2.24 -4.85
N PRO A 151 30.09 -1.86 -6.03
CA PRO A 151 29.36 -2.03 -7.28
C PRO A 151 28.98 -3.50 -7.52
N SER A 152 27.74 -3.73 -7.96
CA SER A 152 27.23 -5.05 -8.25
C SER A 152 26.40 -5.07 -9.53
N LEU A 153 26.26 -6.26 -10.16
CA LEU A 153 25.41 -6.42 -11.34
C LEU A 153 23.92 -6.18 -11.01
N SER A 154 23.50 -6.40 -9.78
CA SER A 154 22.12 -6.13 -9.34
C SER A 154 21.79 -4.64 -9.44
N HIS A 155 22.74 -3.76 -9.13
CA HIS A 155 22.56 -2.31 -9.30
C HIS A 155 22.38 -1.94 -10.77
N LEU A 156 23.20 -2.49 -11.65
CA LEU A 156 23.10 -2.24 -13.09
C LEU A 156 21.75 -2.74 -13.63
N ARG A 157 21.35 -3.97 -13.28
CA ARG A 157 20.05 -4.56 -13.70
C ARG A 157 18.88 -3.71 -13.25
N LEU A 158 18.86 -3.29 -11.97
CA LEU A 158 17.79 -2.45 -11.45
C LEU A 158 17.72 -1.12 -12.20
N SER A 159 18.86 -0.45 -12.40
CA SER A 159 18.92 0.81 -13.16
C SER A 159 18.36 0.64 -14.58
N GLN A 160 18.72 -0.45 -15.27
CA GLN A 160 18.21 -0.77 -16.60
C GLN A 160 16.71 -1.09 -16.58
N ALA A 161 16.24 -1.87 -15.60
CA ALA A 161 14.84 -2.23 -15.46
C ALA A 161 13.97 -0.99 -15.21
N LEU A 162 14.40 -0.09 -14.33
CA LEU A 162 13.70 1.18 -14.07
C LEU A 162 13.67 2.06 -15.32
N ARG A 163 14.77 2.14 -16.09
CA ARG A 163 14.80 2.93 -17.33
C ARG A 163 13.94 2.33 -18.46
N ARG A 164 13.75 1.02 -18.48
CA ARG A 164 12.81 0.36 -19.40
C ARG A 164 11.36 0.63 -19.00
N GLU A 165 11.09 0.58 -17.70
CA GLU A 165 9.75 0.71 -17.16
C GLU A 165 9.25 2.15 -17.21
N ILE A 166 10.04 3.09 -16.72
CA ILE A 166 9.63 4.49 -16.59
C ILE A 166 9.77 5.22 -17.92
N GLY A 167 8.70 5.83 -18.38
CA GLY A 167 8.67 6.62 -19.62
C GLY A 167 8.60 5.79 -20.90
N HIS A 168 8.26 4.49 -20.80
CA HIS A 168 8.12 3.62 -21.97
C HIS A 168 7.04 4.11 -22.95
N SER A 169 6.02 4.80 -22.46
CA SER A 169 4.93 5.35 -23.28
C SER A 169 5.25 6.71 -23.92
N ARG A 170 6.38 7.33 -23.56
CA ARG A 170 6.76 8.68 -24.01
C ARG A 170 8.14 8.77 -24.68
N GLY A 171 8.73 7.63 -25.03
CA GLY A 171 9.99 7.57 -25.74
C GLY A 171 11.24 7.51 -24.87
N GLY A 172 11.10 7.36 -23.55
CA GLY A 172 12.20 7.11 -22.64
C GLY A 172 12.07 7.71 -21.25
N CYS A 173 12.92 7.23 -20.35
CA CYS A 173 12.95 7.64 -18.96
C CYS A 173 13.37 9.11 -18.79
N PRO A 174 12.55 9.98 -18.19
CA PRO A 174 12.88 11.38 -17.99
C PRO A 174 13.82 11.64 -16.81
N TYR A 175 14.06 10.64 -15.97
CA TYR A 175 14.91 10.76 -14.78
C TYR A 175 16.36 10.44 -15.10
N SER A 176 17.27 11.27 -14.56
CA SER A 176 18.71 11.12 -14.79
C SER A 176 19.32 10.08 -13.86
N HIS A 177 18.87 10.01 -12.59
CA HIS A 177 19.42 9.12 -11.56
C HIS A 177 18.33 8.52 -10.67
N PHE A 178 18.72 7.44 -9.99
CA PHE A 178 17.91 6.76 -8.98
C PHE A 178 18.68 6.66 -7.67
N LEU A 179 17.97 6.85 -6.55
CA LEU A 179 18.50 6.63 -5.20
C LEU A 179 17.65 5.53 -4.56
N CYS A 180 18.30 4.46 -4.10
CA CYS A 180 17.62 3.36 -3.42
C CYS A 180 17.69 3.54 -1.91
N LEU A 181 16.57 3.27 -1.24
CA LEU A 181 16.39 3.40 0.20
C LEU A 181 15.57 2.19 0.70
N ASN A 182 15.32 2.09 2.01
CA ASN A 182 14.65 0.91 2.58
C ASN A 182 13.13 1.07 2.70
N SER A 183 12.63 2.30 2.78
CA SER A 183 11.19 2.55 2.90
C SER A 183 10.74 3.77 2.11
N GLY A 184 9.44 3.83 1.78
CA GLY A 184 8.85 5.00 1.14
C GLY A 184 9.05 6.29 1.94
N SER A 185 8.91 6.22 3.27
CA SER A 185 9.16 7.38 4.14
C SER A 185 10.61 7.88 4.09
N GLU A 186 11.60 7.00 3.89
CA GLU A 186 12.98 7.42 3.67
C GLU A 186 13.16 8.12 2.33
N SER A 187 12.57 7.62 1.25
CA SER A 187 12.68 8.28 -0.05
C SER A 187 11.98 9.64 -0.07
N VAL A 188 10.84 9.78 0.59
CA VAL A 188 10.19 11.10 0.77
C VAL A 188 11.04 12.01 1.68
N THR A 189 11.70 11.47 2.73
CA THR A 189 12.66 12.24 3.55
C THR A 189 13.81 12.77 2.70
N LEU A 190 14.38 11.95 1.82
CA LEU A 190 15.45 12.38 0.93
C LEU A 190 14.98 13.43 -0.07
N ALA A 191 13.78 13.27 -0.63
CA ALA A 191 13.16 14.28 -1.50
C ALA A 191 12.99 15.62 -0.75
N GLY A 192 12.52 15.58 0.50
CA GLY A 192 12.42 16.76 1.36
C GLY A 192 13.78 17.41 1.63
N ARG A 193 14.85 16.65 1.83
CA ARG A 193 16.20 17.20 1.97
C ARG A 193 16.73 17.83 0.69
N ILE A 194 16.42 17.28 -0.48
CA ILE A 194 16.76 17.92 -1.77
C ILE A 194 15.99 19.23 -1.90
N ALA A 195 14.72 19.26 -1.50
CA ALA A 195 13.92 20.46 -1.47
C ALA A 195 14.50 21.52 -0.51
N ASP A 196 14.95 21.12 0.67
CA ASP A 196 15.58 22.00 1.67
C ASP A 196 16.90 22.59 1.16
N ILE A 197 17.72 21.83 0.43
CA ILE A 197 18.91 22.37 -0.25
C ILE A 197 18.52 23.43 -1.27
N ASN A 198 17.49 23.15 -2.08
CA ASN A 198 16.96 24.14 -3.04
C ASN A 198 16.44 25.39 -2.33
N THR A 199 15.76 25.21 -1.21
CA THR A 199 15.24 26.29 -0.37
C THR A 199 16.38 27.17 0.14
N LYS A 200 17.41 26.57 0.69
CA LYS A 200 18.59 27.30 1.15
C LYS A 200 19.24 28.14 0.02
N LEU A 201 19.42 27.55 -1.15
CA LEU A 201 19.99 28.25 -2.31
C LEU A 201 19.10 29.41 -2.79
N ASN A 202 17.80 29.30 -2.65
CA ASN A 202 16.85 30.34 -3.09
C ASN A 202 16.64 31.45 -2.03
N THR A 203 16.74 31.14 -0.73
CA THR A 203 16.36 32.06 0.36
C THR A 203 17.55 32.68 1.09
N ASP A 204 18.76 32.14 0.97
CA ASP A 204 19.99 32.76 1.46
C ASP A 204 20.29 34.10 0.73
N ALA A 205 21.16 34.91 1.29
CA ALA A 205 21.57 36.18 0.71
C ALA A 205 22.09 36.00 -0.72
N GLY A 206 21.50 36.73 -1.68
CA GLY A 206 21.78 36.60 -3.10
C GLY A 206 20.95 35.56 -3.85
N GLY A 207 20.13 34.77 -3.17
CA GLY A 207 19.18 33.86 -3.79
C GLY A 207 17.97 34.59 -4.38
N ARG A 208 17.28 33.95 -5.33
CA ARG A 208 16.11 34.54 -6.04
C ARG A 208 14.98 34.97 -5.10
N HIS A 209 14.84 34.25 -3.97
CA HIS A 209 13.80 34.46 -2.97
C HIS A 209 14.41 34.85 -1.60
N ALA A 210 15.54 35.55 -1.60
CA ALA A 210 16.27 35.93 -0.39
C ALA A 210 15.33 36.60 0.64
N GLY A 211 15.36 36.06 1.89
CA GLY A 211 14.59 36.58 3.03
C GLY A 211 13.10 36.26 3.03
N LYS A 212 12.56 35.57 2.01
CA LYS A 212 11.15 35.13 2.02
C LYS A 212 10.91 34.05 3.05
N GLN A 213 9.71 34.04 3.66
CA GLN A 213 9.25 32.99 4.56
C GLN A 213 8.93 31.72 3.78
N VAL A 214 9.43 30.57 4.27
CA VAL A 214 9.23 29.28 3.61
C VAL A 214 7.86 28.69 3.94
N LYS A 215 7.16 28.22 2.90
CA LYS A 215 5.89 27.49 2.97
C LYS A 215 5.97 26.18 2.18
N ARG A 216 5.01 25.29 2.44
CA ARG A 216 4.83 23.98 1.77
C ARG A 216 3.42 23.87 1.25
N ILE A 217 3.21 23.10 0.19
CA ILE A 217 1.87 22.76 -0.30
C ILE A 217 1.64 21.25 -0.14
N ALA A 218 0.50 20.90 0.44
CA ALA A 218 -0.03 19.53 0.44
C ALA A 218 -1.49 19.52 -0.03
N VAL A 219 -1.90 18.40 -0.61
CA VAL A 219 -3.30 18.12 -0.92
C VAL A 219 -4.00 17.64 0.35
N LYS A 220 -5.24 18.10 0.59
CA LYS A 220 -6.05 17.68 1.73
C LYS A 220 -6.23 16.16 1.74
N GLY A 221 -5.97 15.54 2.88
CA GLY A 221 -5.98 14.10 3.05
C GLY A 221 -4.73 13.37 2.56
N ALA A 222 -3.74 14.07 1.97
CA ALA A 222 -2.51 13.43 1.50
C ALA A 222 -1.73 12.75 2.63
N PHE A 223 -1.09 11.63 2.27
CA PHE A 223 -0.24 10.86 3.16
C PHE A 223 1.09 10.52 2.46
N HIS A 224 2.20 10.96 3.06
CA HIS A 224 3.55 10.80 2.50
C HIS A 224 4.51 10.05 3.42
N GLY A 225 4.00 9.49 4.50
CA GLY A 225 4.79 8.77 5.52
C GLY A 225 4.81 9.48 6.87
N ARG A 226 5.42 8.81 7.87
CA ARG A 226 5.38 9.24 9.28
C ARG A 226 6.73 9.68 9.84
N THR A 227 7.82 9.59 9.08
CA THR A 227 9.12 10.14 9.46
C THR A 227 9.12 11.66 9.33
N GLU A 228 10.11 12.33 9.88
CA GLU A 228 10.12 13.78 10.09
C GLU A 228 9.71 14.62 8.86
N HIS A 229 10.42 14.50 7.73
CA HIS A 229 10.10 15.29 6.53
C HIS A 229 8.76 14.92 5.89
N PRO A 230 8.42 13.65 5.68
CA PRO A 230 7.10 13.25 5.19
C PRO A 230 5.95 13.79 6.04
N ALA A 231 6.12 13.81 7.36
CA ALA A 231 5.13 14.34 8.29
C ALA A 231 4.81 15.82 8.06
N LEU A 232 5.76 16.60 7.54
CA LEU A 232 5.58 18.02 7.22
C LEU A 232 4.64 18.26 6.02
N TYR A 233 4.40 17.24 5.19
CA TYR A 233 3.54 17.30 4.01
C TYR A 233 2.30 16.39 4.10
N SER A 234 2.17 15.57 5.15
CA SER A 234 1.05 14.66 5.35
C SER A 234 -0.11 15.34 6.06
N ASP A 235 -1.13 15.77 5.32
CA ASP A 235 -2.32 16.41 5.91
C ASP A 235 -3.15 15.42 6.73
N SER A 236 -3.26 14.15 6.33
CA SER A 236 -4.08 13.13 6.99
C SER A 236 -3.68 12.86 8.45
N THR A 237 -2.42 13.07 8.80
CA THR A 237 -1.88 12.84 10.16
C THR A 237 -1.63 14.13 10.95
N ARG A 238 -1.88 15.29 10.36
CA ARG A 238 -1.55 16.62 10.91
C ARG A 238 -2.11 16.86 12.31
N LYS A 239 -3.37 16.51 12.55
CA LYS A 239 -4.02 16.69 13.85
C LYS A 239 -3.34 15.89 14.95
N THR A 240 -3.01 14.62 14.69
CA THR A 240 -2.31 13.75 15.63
C THR A 240 -0.93 14.30 15.98
N TYR A 241 -0.18 14.78 14.98
CA TYR A 241 1.15 15.35 15.22
C TYR A 241 1.08 16.66 16.01
N ALA A 242 0.15 17.55 15.69
CA ALA A 242 -0.06 18.79 16.45
C ALA A 242 -0.42 18.52 17.92
N GLN A 243 -1.16 17.46 18.19
CA GLN A 243 -1.55 17.05 19.54
C GLN A 243 -0.36 16.49 20.36
N HIS A 244 0.52 15.73 19.73
CA HIS A 244 1.51 14.93 20.47
C HIS A 244 2.97 15.41 20.30
N LEU A 245 3.29 16.16 19.25
CA LEU A 245 4.67 16.53 18.91
C LEU A 245 4.94 18.03 19.12
N ALA A 246 5.88 18.36 19.98
CA ALA A 246 6.29 19.75 20.20
C ALA A 246 6.80 20.44 18.93
N SER A 247 7.47 19.71 18.04
CA SER A 247 7.97 20.18 16.74
C SER A 247 6.86 20.60 15.76
N HIS A 248 5.61 20.16 15.99
CA HIS A 248 4.48 20.47 15.11
C HIS A 248 3.54 21.57 15.64
N ARG A 249 3.88 22.25 16.76
CA ARG A 249 3.03 23.29 17.37
C ARG A 249 2.64 24.43 16.42
N HIS A 250 3.53 24.78 15.50
CA HIS A 250 3.33 25.89 14.55
C HIS A 250 3.32 25.43 13.10
N HIS A 251 3.17 24.12 12.87
CA HIS A 251 3.22 23.53 11.53
C HIS A 251 2.13 24.09 10.61
N GLU A 252 0.94 24.40 11.14
CA GLU A 252 -0.16 25.00 10.38
C GLU A 252 0.22 26.34 9.71
N GLN A 253 1.16 27.07 10.31
CA GLN A 253 1.65 28.33 9.72
C GLN A 253 2.56 28.14 8.52
N GLN A 254 3.07 26.93 8.30
CA GLN A 254 4.02 26.59 7.24
C GLN A 254 3.40 25.76 6.10
N LEU A 255 2.26 25.10 6.34
CA LEU A 255 1.61 24.21 5.39
C LEU A 255 0.37 24.88 4.79
N ILE A 256 0.36 25.03 3.49
CA ILE A 256 -0.81 25.43 2.69
C ILE A 256 -1.48 24.12 2.25
N VAL A 257 -2.74 23.93 2.65
CA VAL A 257 -3.52 22.75 2.28
C VAL A 257 -4.56 23.16 1.25
N ILE A 258 -4.56 22.47 0.12
CA ILE A 258 -5.51 22.71 -0.97
C ILE A 258 -6.47 21.51 -1.11
N GLU A 259 -7.71 21.75 -1.53
CA GLU A 259 -8.66 20.68 -1.82
C GLU A 259 -8.14 19.75 -2.94
N PRO A 260 -8.48 18.46 -2.90
CA PRO A 260 -7.95 17.51 -3.84
C PRO A 260 -8.16 17.93 -5.29
N TYR A 261 -7.03 18.24 -5.93
CA TYR A 261 -6.89 18.59 -7.34
C TYR A 261 -7.66 19.85 -7.80
N SER A 262 -7.85 20.82 -6.88
CA SER A 262 -8.38 22.14 -7.21
C SER A 262 -7.31 23.02 -7.88
N VAL A 263 -7.41 23.21 -9.18
CA VAL A 263 -6.52 24.11 -9.96
C VAL A 263 -6.66 25.56 -9.47
N GLU A 264 -7.87 25.98 -9.11
CA GLU A 264 -8.13 27.33 -8.60
C GLU A 264 -7.36 27.59 -7.31
N GLN A 265 -7.52 26.72 -6.29
CA GLN A 265 -6.81 26.87 -5.02
C GLN A 265 -5.30 26.75 -5.18
N LEU A 266 -4.82 25.90 -6.09
CA LEU A 266 -3.40 25.81 -6.39
C LEU A 266 -2.86 27.15 -6.95
N ARG A 267 -3.52 27.74 -7.94
CA ARG A 267 -3.15 29.06 -8.50
C ARG A 267 -3.22 30.16 -7.45
N GLN A 268 -4.26 30.13 -6.62
CA GLN A 268 -4.40 31.08 -5.50
C GLN A 268 -3.24 30.94 -4.50
N ALA A 269 -2.84 29.73 -4.11
CA ALA A 269 -1.72 29.51 -3.18
C ALA A 269 -0.41 30.11 -3.68
N PHE A 270 -0.11 29.99 -4.97
CA PHE A 270 1.09 30.61 -5.56
C PHE A 270 0.96 32.14 -5.69
N ALA A 271 -0.22 32.66 -6.01
CA ALA A 271 -0.49 34.10 -6.04
C ALA A 271 -0.35 34.75 -4.65
N GLU A 272 -0.89 34.11 -3.61
CA GLU A 272 -0.74 34.54 -2.22
C GLU A 272 0.74 34.49 -1.77
N ALA A 273 1.49 33.46 -2.21
CA ALA A 273 2.91 33.39 -1.93
C ALA A 273 3.70 34.59 -2.47
N GLU A 274 3.39 35.05 -3.68
CA GLU A 274 4.00 36.25 -4.21
C GLU A 274 3.54 37.53 -3.45
N GLN A 275 2.26 37.66 -3.16
CA GLN A 275 1.70 38.79 -2.45
C GLN A 275 2.25 38.98 -1.04
N HIS A 276 2.42 37.86 -0.31
CA HIS A 276 2.85 37.87 1.10
C HIS A 276 4.36 37.68 1.28
N GLY A 277 5.13 37.60 0.19
CA GLY A 277 6.57 37.39 0.28
C GLY A 277 6.94 35.99 0.80
N TRP A 278 6.19 34.96 0.43
CA TRP A 278 6.51 33.57 0.76
C TRP A 278 7.28 32.89 -0.39
N TYR A 279 8.08 31.90 -0.03
CA TYR A 279 8.65 30.94 -0.95
C TYR A 279 8.07 29.55 -0.70
N ILE A 280 7.49 28.94 -1.72
CA ILE A 280 6.99 27.58 -1.64
C ILE A 280 8.15 26.64 -1.97
N GLU A 281 8.68 25.94 -0.97
CA GLU A 281 9.86 25.08 -1.14
C GLU A 281 9.59 23.87 -2.03
N ALA A 282 8.47 23.21 -1.78
CA ALA A 282 8.06 22.02 -2.54
C ALA A 282 6.55 21.81 -2.46
N MET A 283 6.05 21.08 -3.43
CA MET A 283 4.74 20.49 -3.47
C MET A 283 4.87 18.98 -3.58
N PHE A 284 4.20 18.24 -2.66
CA PHE A 284 4.12 16.80 -2.71
C PHE A 284 2.68 16.40 -3.06
N LEU A 285 2.54 15.44 -3.98
CA LEU A 285 1.23 14.93 -4.38
C LEU A 285 1.28 13.44 -4.68
N GLU A 286 0.20 12.74 -4.39
CA GLU A 286 -0.02 11.36 -4.81
C GLU A 286 -0.69 11.34 -6.18
N PRO A 287 -0.25 10.54 -7.17
CA PRO A 287 -0.92 10.47 -8.48
C PRO A 287 -2.29 9.80 -8.38
N VAL A 288 -2.47 8.91 -7.40
CA VAL A 288 -3.74 8.38 -6.93
C VAL A 288 -3.68 8.37 -5.42
N MET A 289 -4.61 9.03 -4.78
CA MET A 289 -4.64 9.12 -3.32
C MET A 289 -4.83 7.73 -2.69
N GLY A 290 -3.99 7.42 -1.73
CA GLY A 290 -3.98 6.13 -1.07
C GLY A 290 -4.77 6.07 0.22
N GLU A 291 -4.79 7.16 1.00
CA GLU A 291 -5.32 7.14 2.36
C GLU A 291 -6.50 8.10 2.56
N GLY A 292 -6.34 9.38 2.32
CA GLY A 292 -7.37 10.37 2.67
C GLY A 292 -8.58 10.42 1.75
N ASP A 293 -8.43 10.01 0.49
CA ASP A 293 -9.52 9.87 -0.48
C ASP A 293 -9.20 8.71 -1.46
N PRO A 294 -9.24 7.46 -0.97
CA PRO A 294 -8.62 6.33 -1.65
C PRO A 294 -9.16 6.07 -3.05
N GLY A 295 -8.24 5.95 -4.01
CA GLY A 295 -8.58 5.69 -5.40
C GLY A 295 -8.79 6.93 -6.27
N ARG A 296 -8.78 8.14 -5.70
CA ARG A 296 -8.94 9.39 -6.45
C ARG A 296 -7.67 9.74 -7.21
N GLN A 297 -7.74 9.76 -8.53
CA GLN A 297 -6.63 10.09 -9.41
C GLN A 297 -6.49 11.61 -9.59
N VAL A 298 -5.25 12.09 -9.67
CA VAL A 298 -4.93 13.45 -10.11
C VAL A 298 -5.40 13.67 -11.55
N THR A 299 -5.97 14.84 -11.83
CA THR A 299 -6.36 15.18 -13.20
C THR A 299 -5.18 15.71 -14.02
N PRO A 300 -5.17 15.49 -15.36
CA PRO A 300 -4.14 16.08 -16.22
C PRO A 300 -4.04 17.61 -16.09
N GLU A 301 -5.16 18.29 -15.95
CA GLU A 301 -5.23 19.76 -15.83
C GLU A 301 -4.58 20.24 -14.52
N PHE A 302 -4.83 19.53 -13.41
CA PHE A 302 -4.20 19.87 -12.13
C PHE A 302 -2.69 19.62 -12.18
N TYR A 303 -2.26 18.49 -12.74
CA TYR A 303 -0.85 18.17 -12.87
C TYR A 303 -0.12 19.20 -13.76
N ALA A 304 -0.72 19.59 -14.90
CA ALA A 304 -0.17 20.60 -15.79
C ALA A 304 0.01 21.94 -15.07
N ALA A 305 -1.02 22.39 -14.33
CA ALA A 305 -0.95 23.62 -13.54
C ALA A 305 0.11 23.52 -12.41
N ALA A 306 0.18 22.38 -11.72
CA ALA A 306 1.18 22.15 -10.69
C ALA A 306 2.60 22.22 -11.27
N ARG A 307 2.81 21.61 -12.44
CA ARG A 307 4.11 21.62 -13.10
C ARG A 307 4.50 23.02 -13.60
N GLU A 308 3.59 23.72 -14.24
CA GLU A 308 3.77 25.10 -14.69
C GLU A 308 4.20 26.00 -13.52
N LEU A 309 3.41 26.01 -12.45
CA LEU A 309 3.62 26.89 -11.30
C LEU A 309 4.92 26.54 -10.54
N THR A 310 5.20 25.27 -10.30
CA THR A 310 6.42 24.87 -9.60
C THR A 310 7.68 25.22 -10.39
N LEU A 311 7.68 25.07 -11.71
CA LEU A 311 8.79 25.50 -12.56
C LEU A 311 8.96 27.03 -12.53
N ALA A 312 7.87 27.78 -12.67
CA ALA A 312 7.90 29.25 -12.69
C ALA A 312 8.45 29.84 -11.39
N HIS A 313 8.11 29.26 -10.24
CA HIS A 313 8.51 29.75 -8.91
C HIS A 313 9.81 29.16 -8.37
N GLY A 314 10.42 28.18 -9.07
CA GLY A 314 11.62 27.49 -8.58
C GLY A 314 11.33 26.48 -7.48
N THR A 315 10.07 26.18 -7.21
CA THR A 315 9.57 25.13 -6.31
C THR A 315 9.90 23.75 -6.87
N LEU A 316 10.11 22.74 -6.02
CA LEU A 316 10.25 21.36 -6.46
C LEU A 316 8.90 20.62 -6.38
N LEU A 317 8.65 19.77 -7.37
CA LEU A 317 7.50 18.87 -7.42
C LEU A 317 7.95 17.43 -7.18
N LEU A 318 7.44 16.83 -6.11
CA LEU A 318 7.52 15.38 -5.86
C LEU A 318 6.17 14.74 -6.17
N VAL A 319 6.20 13.67 -6.96
CA VAL A 319 5.08 12.74 -7.09
C VAL A 319 5.36 11.50 -6.24
N ASP A 320 4.44 11.20 -5.34
CA ASP A 320 4.50 10.05 -4.44
C ASP A 320 3.69 8.89 -5.02
N SER A 321 4.35 8.06 -5.80
CA SER A 321 3.78 6.86 -6.42
C SER A 321 3.95 5.58 -5.57
N ILE A 322 4.26 5.73 -4.27
CA ILE A 322 4.51 4.59 -3.38
C ILE A 322 3.32 3.63 -3.33
N GLN A 323 2.10 4.15 -3.25
CA GLN A 323 0.90 3.31 -3.20
C GLN A 323 0.30 3.02 -4.57
N ALA A 324 0.36 3.98 -5.48
CA ALA A 324 -0.24 3.91 -6.80
C ALA A 324 0.62 3.15 -7.81
N GLY A 325 1.93 3.13 -7.65
CA GLY A 325 2.87 2.53 -8.59
C GLY A 325 2.53 1.08 -8.93
N LEU A 326 2.52 0.74 -10.21
CA LEU A 326 2.06 -0.50 -10.83
C LEU A 326 0.54 -0.74 -10.69
N ARG A 327 -0.05 -0.40 -9.56
CA ARG A 327 -1.42 -0.74 -9.17
C ARG A 327 -2.49 0.08 -9.89
N ALA A 328 -2.23 1.36 -10.15
CA ALA A 328 -3.22 2.26 -10.72
C ALA A 328 -3.54 1.93 -12.20
N HIS A 329 -2.53 1.90 -13.05
CA HIS A 329 -2.70 1.67 -14.50
C HIS A 329 -1.87 0.50 -15.04
N GLY A 330 -1.25 -0.29 -14.17
CA GLY A 330 -0.29 -1.31 -14.58
C GLY A 330 1.05 -0.72 -15.01
N VAL A 331 1.36 0.54 -14.63
CA VAL A 331 2.61 1.24 -14.90
C VAL A 331 3.18 1.82 -13.61
N LEU A 332 4.50 1.96 -13.54
CA LEU A 332 5.17 2.38 -12.31
C LEU A 332 5.04 3.89 -12.06
N SER A 333 5.15 4.69 -13.10
CA SER A 333 5.30 6.15 -13.03
C SER A 333 4.10 6.90 -13.58
N ILE A 334 3.80 8.07 -12.99
CA ILE A 334 2.79 9.00 -13.49
C ILE A 334 3.06 9.44 -14.93
N VAL A 335 4.33 9.49 -15.36
CA VAL A 335 4.70 9.92 -16.72
C VAL A 335 4.18 8.98 -17.81
N ASP A 336 3.78 7.76 -17.42
CA ASP A 336 3.18 6.76 -18.30
C ASP A 336 1.65 6.64 -18.14
N TYR A 337 1.03 7.47 -17.29
CA TYR A 337 -0.43 7.46 -17.14
C TYR A 337 -1.12 7.97 -18.41
N PRO A 338 -2.29 7.41 -18.77
CA PRO A 338 -3.05 7.88 -19.91
C PRO A 338 -3.34 9.38 -19.80
N GLY A 339 -2.92 10.16 -20.82
CA GLY A 339 -3.11 11.61 -20.86
C GLY A 339 -1.98 12.42 -20.22
N PHE A 340 -0.94 11.78 -19.66
CA PHE A 340 0.18 12.49 -19.01
C PHE A 340 1.48 12.50 -19.85
N GLN A 341 1.52 11.77 -20.95
CA GLN A 341 2.74 11.57 -21.76
C GLN A 341 3.32 12.87 -22.34
N GLY A 342 2.46 13.88 -22.54
CA GLY A 342 2.85 15.18 -23.10
C GLY A 342 3.35 16.21 -22.08
N PHE A 343 3.22 15.93 -20.78
CA PHE A 343 3.63 16.89 -19.74
C PHE A 343 5.10 16.72 -19.34
N ASP A 344 5.69 17.79 -18.83
CA ASP A 344 7.01 17.73 -18.19
C ASP A 344 6.95 16.79 -16.97
N ALA A 345 7.94 15.92 -16.84
CA ALA A 345 8.06 15.05 -15.68
C ALA A 345 8.25 15.86 -14.38
N PRO A 346 7.83 15.33 -13.21
CA PRO A 346 8.12 15.98 -11.94
C PRO A 346 9.64 16.04 -11.68
N ASP A 347 10.06 16.87 -10.75
CA ASP A 347 11.48 16.92 -10.37
C ASP A 347 11.92 15.61 -9.71
N MET A 348 11.03 15.00 -8.96
CA MET A 348 11.25 13.75 -8.25
C MET A 348 10.00 12.89 -8.28
N GLU A 349 10.19 11.57 -8.30
CA GLU A 349 9.09 10.61 -8.13
C GLU A 349 9.58 9.42 -7.28
N THR A 350 8.76 8.94 -6.36
CA THR A 350 9.15 7.86 -5.46
C THR A 350 8.28 6.63 -5.58
N TYR A 351 8.90 5.44 -5.45
CA TYR A 351 8.28 4.14 -5.60
C TYR A 351 8.67 3.22 -4.44
N SER A 352 7.75 2.35 -3.99
CA SER A 352 7.98 1.32 -2.99
C SER A 352 6.87 0.26 -3.07
N LYS A 353 6.42 -0.30 -1.97
CA LYS A 353 5.26 -1.21 -1.86
C LYS A 353 5.22 -2.29 -2.94
N ALA A 354 4.38 -2.12 -3.98
CA ALA A 354 4.26 -3.11 -5.05
C ALA A 354 5.59 -3.39 -5.77
N LEU A 355 6.49 -2.41 -5.86
CA LEU A 355 7.81 -2.58 -6.48
C LEU A 355 8.70 -3.61 -5.75
N ASN A 356 8.51 -3.77 -4.43
CA ASN A 356 9.24 -4.76 -3.64
C ASN A 356 8.39 -5.98 -3.25
N ALA A 357 7.15 -6.05 -3.77
CA ALA A 357 6.16 -7.10 -3.52
C ALA A 357 5.88 -7.36 -2.01
N GLY A 358 6.21 -6.43 -1.12
CA GLY A 358 6.13 -6.63 0.33
C GLY A 358 7.12 -7.66 0.89
N GLN A 359 8.07 -8.16 0.09
CA GLN A 359 8.97 -9.24 0.47
C GLN A 359 10.33 -8.75 1.02
N TYR A 360 10.81 -7.62 0.54
CA TYR A 360 12.09 -7.06 1.01
C TYR A 360 12.04 -5.53 1.06
N PRO A 361 12.53 -4.89 2.13
CA PRO A 361 12.53 -3.43 2.24
C PRO A 361 13.27 -2.75 1.08
N LEU A 362 12.56 -1.97 0.29
CA LEU A 362 13.10 -1.17 -0.80
C LEU A 362 12.16 -0.01 -1.14
N SER A 363 12.73 1.15 -1.36
CA SER A 363 12.13 2.24 -2.10
C SER A 363 13.13 2.83 -3.09
N VAL A 364 12.63 3.51 -4.10
CA VAL A 364 13.43 4.19 -5.12
C VAL A 364 12.94 5.62 -5.25
N LEU A 365 13.85 6.58 -5.14
CA LEU A 365 13.63 7.97 -5.52
C LEU A 365 14.25 8.21 -6.89
N ALA A 366 13.43 8.43 -7.90
CA ALA A 366 13.84 8.86 -9.23
C ALA A 366 13.95 10.38 -9.24
N VAL A 367 15.06 10.92 -9.79
CA VAL A 367 15.34 12.35 -9.80
C VAL A 367 15.67 12.85 -11.20
N SER A 368 15.08 14.01 -11.55
CA SER A 368 15.42 14.73 -12.78
C SER A 368 16.87 15.24 -12.75
N ALA A 369 17.40 15.69 -13.89
CA ALA A 369 18.73 16.31 -13.93
C ALA A 369 18.81 17.54 -13.00
N ARG A 370 17.73 18.32 -12.90
CA ARG A 370 17.62 19.47 -11.98
C ARG A 370 17.76 19.03 -10.51
N ALA A 371 16.97 18.08 -10.07
CA ALA A 371 17.00 17.59 -8.69
C ALA A 371 18.33 16.88 -8.35
N ALA A 372 18.87 16.11 -9.29
CA ALA A 372 20.18 15.46 -9.14
C ALA A 372 21.32 16.48 -8.96
N GLY A 373 21.28 17.59 -9.67
CA GLY A 373 22.24 18.69 -9.55
C GLY A 373 22.20 19.43 -8.19
N LEU A 374 21.05 19.36 -7.50
CA LEU A 374 20.89 19.92 -6.14
C LEU A 374 21.48 19.01 -5.07
N TYR A 375 21.42 17.70 -5.26
CA TYR A 375 21.89 16.75 -4.25
C TYR A 375 23.36 16.98 -3.86
N ARG A 376 23.67 16.90 -2.59
CA ARG A 376 25.01 17.02 -2.04
C ARG A 376 25.40 15.75 -1.31
N LYS A 377 26.55 15.18 -1.66
CA LYS A 377 27.09 13.98 -0.99
C LYS A 377 27.22 14.23 0.51
N GLY A 378 26.79 13.26 1.31
CA GLY A 378 26.84 13.34 2.77
C GLY A 378 25.60 13.95 3.44
N VAL A 379 24.64 14.55 2.70
CA VAL A 379 23.39 15.06 3.31
C VAL A 379 22.42 13.96 3.69
N TYR A 380 22.56 12.78 3.10
CA TYR A 380 21.80 11.59 3.42
C TYR A 380 22.63 10.34 3.16
N GLY A 381 22.46 9.34 4.02
CA GLY A 381 23.06 8.02 3.87
C GLY A 381 22.43 7.03 4.84
N ASN A 382 22.38 5.78 4.44
CA ASN A 382 21.95 4.65 5.27
C ASN A 382 22.75 3.42 4.84
N THR A 383 23.34 2.70 5.81
CA THR A 383 24.23 1.57 5.56
C THR A 383 23.58 0.45 4.75
N MET A 384 22.26 0.24 4.91
CA MET A 384 21.52 -0.85 4.27
C MET A 384 20.92 -0.48 2.91
N THR A 385 21.09 0.76 2.44
CA THR A 385 20.55 1.19 1.15
C THR A 385 21.27 0.54 -0.02
N THR A 386 20.57 0.42 -1.14
CA THR A 386 21.08 -0.17 -2.39
C THR A 386 21.59 -1.61 -2.20
N ASN A 387 20.89 -2.37 -1.35
CA ASN A 387 21.17 -3.77 -1.09
C ASN A 387 20.95 -4.60 -2.37
N PRO A 388 21.92 -5.43 -2.83
CA PRO A 388 21.79 -6.22 -4.05
C PRO A 388 20.57 -7.15 -4.07
N ARG A 389 20.20 -7.73 -2.92
CA ARG A 389 19.00 -8.58 -2.82
C ARG A 389 17.72 -7.77 -3.04
N ALA A 390 17.64 -6.57 -2.45
CA ALA A 390 16.52 -5.67 -2.69
C ALA A 390 16.38 -5.28 -4.17
N ALA A 391 17.52 -5.01 -4.82
CA ALA A 391 17.56 -4.71 -6.25
C ALA A 391 17.06 -5.88 -7.11
N ASP A 392 17.49 -7.11 -6.80
CA ASP A 392 17.03 -8.31 -7.51
C ASP A 392 15.54 -8.60 -7.29
N VAL A 393 15.00 -8.32 -6.10
CA VAL A 393 13.55 -8.40 -5.81
C VAL A 393 12.78 -7.45 -6.72
N ALA A 394 13.18 -6.18 -6.80
CA ALA A 394 12.52 -5.21 -7.69
C ALA A 394 12.62 -5.60 -9.16
N CYS A 395 13.76 -6.11 -9.62
CA CYS A 395 13.91 -6.66 -10.98
C CYS A 395 12.94 -7.81 -11.22
N ALA A 396 12.81 -8.75 -10.27
CA ALA A 396 11.89 -9.88 -10.40
C ALA A 396 10.44 -9.42 -10.49
N VAL A 397 10.03 -8.39 -9.74
CA VAL A 397 8.70 -7.80 -9.86
C VAL A 397 8.48 -7.21 -11.26
N LEU A 398 9.41 -6.36 -11.72
CA LEU A 398 9.26 -5.67 -13.01
C LEU A 398 9.30 -6.64 -14.20
N ASP A 399 10.14 -7.67 -14.15
CA ASP A 399 10.27 -8.68 -15.20
C ASP A 399 9.03 -9.60 -15.28
N ASN A 400 8.29 -9.79 -14.18
CA ASN A 400 7.04 -10.56 -14.13
C ASN A 400 5.77 -9.71 -14.38
N LEU A 401 5.90 -8.41 -14.57
CA LEU A 401 4.78 -7.54 -14.90
C LEU A 401 4.47 -7.61 -16.41
N THR A 402 3.86 -8.70 -16.83
CA THR A 402 3.52 -8.98 -18.24
C THR A 402 2.47 -8.03 -18.80
N PRO A 403 2.35 -7.85 -20.12
CA PRO A 403 1.27 -7.08 -20.74
C PRO A 403 -0.14 -7.56 -20.30
N ALA A 404 -0.35 -8.88 -20.21
CA ALA A 404 -1.61 -9.45 -19.74
C ALA A 404 -1.91 -9.08 -18.28
N LEU A 405 -0.91 -9.07 -17.40
CA LEU A 405 -1.09 -8.66 -16.02
C LEU A 405 -1.42 -7.17 -15.91
N ARG A 406 -0.79 -6.32 -16.72
CA ARG A 406 -1.11 -4.88 -16.79
C ARG A 406 -2.54 -4.65 -17.27
N GLU A 407 -3.00 -5.42 -18.26
CA GLU A 407 -4.39 -5.36 -18.74
C GLU A 407 -5.34 -5.83 -17.65
N ASN A 408 -5.05 -6.93 -16.95
CA ASN A 408 -5.86 -7.41 -15.83
C ASN A 408 -6.03 -6.35 -14.74
N ILE A 409 -4.97 -5.60 -14.39
CA ILE A 409 -5.04 -4.50 -13.42
C ILE A 409 -6.09 -3.46 -13.84
N ARG A 410 -6.08 -3.05 -15.12
CA ARG A 410 -7.02 -2.06 -15.65
C ARG A 410 -8.44 -2.60 -15.74
N ASP A 411 -8.58 -3.81 -16.26
CA ASP A 411 -9.89 -4.42 -16.51
C ASP A 411 -10.59 -4.78 -15.21
N LYS A 412 -9.87 -5.40 -14.27
CA LYS A 412 -10.44 -5.74 -12.98
C LYS A 412 -10.73 -4.49 -12.14
N GLY A 413 -9.91 -3.44 -12.27
CA GLY A 413 -10.23 -2.13 -11.68
C GLY A 413 -11.58 -1.60 -12.15
N ARG A 414 -11.85 -1.61 -13.47
CA ARG A 414 -13.16 -1.23 -14.02
C ARG A 414 -14.29 -2.14 -13.52
N LEU A 415 -14.06 -3.45 -13.56
CA LEU A 415 -15.03 -4.45 -13.09
C LEU A 415 -15.47 -4.21 -11.64
N PHE A 416 -14.52 -3.93 -10.74
CA PHE A 416 -14.83 -3.61 -9.35
C PHE A 416 -15.65 -2.34 -9.20
N LEU A 417 -15.31 -1.28 -9.93
CA LEU A 417 -16.08 -0.03 -9.90
C LEU A 417 -17.49 -0.22 -10.41
N ASP A 418 -17.68 -0.97 -11.50
CA ASP A 418 -18.99 -1.26 -12.05
C ASP A 418 -19.86 -2.07 -11.07
N ARG A 419 -19.29 -3.14 -10.47
CA ARG A 419 -20.02 -3.98 -9.50
C ARG A 419 -20.35 -3.26 -8.19
N LEU A 420 -19.40 -2.51 -7.64
CA LEU A 420 -19.65 -1.69 -6.45
C LEU A 420 -20.63 -0.55 -6.75
N GLY A 421 -20.58 0.01 -7.96
CA GLY A 421 -21.55 0.99 -8.45
C GLY A 421 -22.96 0.42 -8.54
N GLN A 422 -23.11 -0.79 -9.06
CA GLN A 422 -24.38 -1.53 -9.06
C GLN A 422 -24.87 -1.81 -7.64
N LEU A 423 -23.96 -2.29 -6.76
CA LEU A 423 -24.29 -2.54 -5.36
C LEU A 423 -24.74 -1.27 -4.64
N LYS A 424 -24.10 -0.12 -4.92
CA LYS A 424 -24.52 1.19 -4.41
C LYS A 424 -25.97 1.53 -4.81
N GLN A 425 -26.35 1.28 -6.07
CA GLN A 425 -27.72 1.50 -6.55
C GLN A 425 -28.72 0.57 -5.88
N GLU A 426 -28.39 -0.72 -5.78
CA GLU A 426 -29.27 -1.74 -5.17
C GLU A 426 -29.51 -1.48 -3.67
N LEU A 427 -28.49 -1.06 -2.94
CA LEU A 427 -28.57 -0.86 -1.50
C LEU A 427 -29.08 0.53 -1.06
N GLY A 428 -29.46 1.38 -1.98
CA GLY A 428 -30.21 2.61 -1.73
C GLY A 428 -29.67 3.48 -0.61
N GLY A 429 -28.46 4.09 -0.76
CA GLY A 429 -27.91 5.04 0.21
C GLY A 429 -27.01 4.44 1.29
N LEU A 430 -26.78 3.12 1.32
CA LEU A 430 -25.82 2.51 2.26
C LEU A 430 -24.35 2.72 1.83
N ILE A 431 -24.10 2.97 0.55
CA ILE A 431 -22.81 3.38 -0.01
C ILE A 431 -22.97 4.79 -0.56
N THR A 432 -22.17 5.75 -0.09
CA THR A 432 -22.25 7.16 -0.51
C THR A 432 -21.40 7.42 -1.75
N LYS A 433 -20.22 6.79 -1.85
CA LYS A 433 -19.29 6.99 -2.95
C LYS A 433 -18.58 5.70 -3.32
N VAL A 434 -18.36 5.48 -4.63
CA VAL A 434 -17.47 4.46 -5.18
C VAL A 434 -16.48 5.16 -6.09
N GLN A 435 -15.20 4.90 -5.90
CA GLN A 435 -14.14 5.45 -6.74
C GLN A 435 -12.92 4.54 -6.77
N GLY A 436 -12.09 4.70 -7.81
CA GLY A 436 -10.85 3.94 -7.92
C GLY A 436 -10.10 4.20 -9.20
N THR A 437 -8.85 3.78 -9.22
CA THR A 437 -7.95 3.80 -10.37
C THR A 437 -7.21 2.47 -10.41
N GLY A 438 -7.52 1.63 -11.38
CA GLY A 438 -7.02 0.25 -11.42
C GLY A 438 -7.38 -0.52 -10.15
N LEU A 439 -6.40 -1.20 -9.56
CA LEU A 439 -6.57 -2.00 -8.34
C LEU A 439 -6.23 -1.20 -7.05
N LEU A 440 -6.54 0.07 -7.05
CA LEU A 440 -6.61 0.93 -5.86
C LEU A 440 -7.98 1.60 -5.88
N PHE A 441 -8.94 1.06 -5.13
CA PHE A 441 -10.32 1.52 -5.16
C PHE A 441 -10.96 1.47 -3.77
N SER A 442 -12.09 2.14 -3.62
CA SER A 442 -12.81 2.24 -2.36
C SER A 442 -14.31 2.37 -2.54
N CYS A 443 -15.04 2.00 -1.49
CA CYS A 443 -16.43 2.38 -1.31
C CYS A 443 -16.62 3.07 0.04
N GLU A 444 -17.18 4.28 0.02
CA GLU A 444 -17.49 5.05 1.20
C GLU A 444 -18.86 4.64 1.74
N LEU A 445 -18.91 4.37 3.03
CA LEU A 445 -20.10 3.90 3.72
C LEU A 445 -20.90 5.07 4.29
N ALA A 446 -22.21 4.91 4.32
CA ALA A 446 -23.10 5.88 4.93
C ALA A 446 -22.81 6.07 6.45
N PRO A 447 -23.19 7.22 7.05
CA PRO A 447 -22.83 7.57 8.42
C PRO A 447 -23.28 6.58 9.50
N GLN A 448 -24.31 5.76 9.23
CA GLN A 448 -24.76 4.72 10.16
C GLN A 448 -23.79 3.54 10.30
N PHE A 449 -22.76 3.48 9.48
CA PHE A 449 -21.68 2.50 9.60
C PHE A 449 -20.43 3.14 10.18
N LYS A 450 -19.67 2.35 10.93
CA LYS A 450 -18.31 2.67 11.37
C LYS A 450 -17.38 1.80 10.53
N CYS A 451 -16.54 2.42 9.68
CA CYS A 451 -15.69 1.65 8.78
C CYS A 451 -14.60 0.90 9.55
N TYR A 452 -14.00 1.51 10.57
CA TYR A 452 -12.82 0.98 11.25
C TYR A 452 -12.96 1.01 12.77
N GLY A 453 -12.17 0.18 13.48
CA GLY A 453 -12.12 0.04 14.92
C GLY A 453 -13.07 -1.05 15.44
N GLU A 454 -13.20 -1.17 16.75
CA GLU A 454 -14.07 -2.15 17.40
C GLU A 454 -15.52 -2.01 16.94
N GLY A 455 -16.18 -3.12 16.61
CA GLY A 455 -17.54 -3.15 16.09
C GLY A 455 -17.71 -2.53 14.71
N SER A 456 -16.65 -2.47 13.92
CA SER A 456 -16.65 -1.87 12.58
C SER A 456 -17.01 -2.84 11.47
N THR A 457 -17.30 -2.27 10.28
CA THR A 457 -17.49 -3.06 9.06
C THR A 457 -16.20 -3.77 8.62
N GLU A 458 -15.03 -3.16 8.85
CA GLU A 458 -13.73 -3.75 8.57
C GLU A 458 -13.48 -5.00 9.43
N GLU A 459 -13.72 -4.91 10.75
CA GLU A 459 -13.61 -6.03 11.68
C GLU A 459 -14.56 -7.17 11.29
N TYR A 460 -15.83 -6.84 11.01
CA TYR A 460 -16.83 -7.81 10.56
C TYR A 460 -16.38 -8.59 9.33
N LEU A 461 -15.80 -7.91 8.32
CA LEU A 461 -15.27 -8.53 7.11
C LEU A 461 -14.06 -9.42 7.41
N ARG A 462 -13.11 -8.94 8.22
CA ARG A 462 -11.89 -9.68 8.57
C ARG A 462 -12.21 -10.98 9.33
N GLU A 463 -13.16 -10.94 10.26
CA GLU A 463 -13.60 -12.15 10.99
C GLU A 463 -14.26 -13.18 10.07
N ARG A 464 -14.79 -12.75 8.91
CA ARG A 464 -15.42 -13.61 7.89
C ARG A 464 -14.51 -13.95 6.72
N GLY A 465 -13.21 -13.71 6.88
CA GLY A 465 -12.21 -14.12 5.91
C GLY A 465 -12.02 -13.17 4.75
N ILE A 466 -12.35 -11.89 4.90
CA ILE A 466 -12.05 -10.85 3.92
C ILE A 466 -11.10 -9.82 4.54
N GLY A 467 -9.84 -9.88 4.13
CA GLY A 467 -8.83 -8.87 4.46
C GLY A 467 -9.13 -7.59 3.70
N VAL A 468 -9.51 -6.55 4.41
CA VAL A 468 -9.80 -5.21 3.89
C VAL A 468 -9.25 -4.18 4.85
N ILE A 469 -9.03 -2.95 4.38
CA ILE A 469 -8.53 -1.85 5.20
C ILE A 469 -9.40 -0.61 4.99
N HIS A 470 -9.48 0.22 6.02
CA HIS A 470 -10.15 1.52 5.95
C HIS A 470 -9.32 2.59 5.23
N GLY A 471 -9.98 3.68 4.85
CA GLY A 471 -9.38 4.91 4.34
C GLY A 471 -10.43 6.01 4.21
N GLY A 472 -10.00 7.23 3.86
CA GLY A 472 -10.89 8.37 3.72
C GLY A 472 -11.67 8.67 5.01
N ALA A 473 -12.81 9.32 4.87
CA ALA A 473 -13.65 9.67 6.01
C ALA A 473 -14.34 8.42 6.62
N ASN A 474 -14.81 7.51 5.81
CA ASN A 474 -15.53 6.29 6.23
C ASN A 474 -15.55 5.24 5.10
N SER A 475 -14.41 4.93 4.49
CA SER A 475 -14.34 4.06 3.31
C SER A 475 -13.66 2.73 3.60
N LEU A 476 -14.19 1.66 3.03
CA LEU A 476 -13.46 0.42 2.80
C LEU A 476 -12.54 0.63 1.59
N ARG A 477 -11.26 0.35 1.75
CA ARG A 477 -10.22 0.47 0.72
C ARG A 477 -9.71 -0.90 0.33
N PHE A 478 -9.57 -1.12 -0.97
CA PHE A 478 -9.15 -2.39 -1.54
C PHE A 478 -7.90 -2.23 -2.39
N THR A 479 -6.98 -3.15 -2.22
CA THR A 479 -5.73 -3.25 -3.00
C THR A 479 -5.41 -4.71 -3.30
N PRO A 480 -6.28 -5.44 -4.02
CA PRO A 480 -6.10 -6.86 -4.30
C PRO A 480 -4.83 -7.12 -5.12
N THR A 481 -4.45 -8.39 -5.27
CA THR A 481 -3.32 -8.81 -6.09
C THR A 481 -3.55 -8.46 -7.56
N PHE A 482 -2.48 -8.29 -8.33
CA PHE A 482 -2.56 -7.95 -9.75
C PHE A 482 -3.22 -9.03 -10.61
N GLY A 483 -3.14 -10.29 -10.15
CA GLY A 483 -3.75 -11.43 -10.79
C GLY A 483 -5.19 -11.72 -10.36
N VAL A 484 -5.82 -10.80 -9.61
CA VAL A 484 -7.20 -10.98 -9.11
C VAL A 484 -8.16 -11.42 -10.21
N THR A 485 -8.97 -12.43 -9.92
CA THR A 485 -9.92 -13.02 -10.86
C THR A 485 -11.31 -12.40 -10.72
N GLU A 486 -12.20 -12.70 -11.66
CA GLU A 486 -13.60 -12.29 -11.60
C GLU A 486 -14.34 -12.97 -10.43
N ALA A 487 -14.04 -14.24 -10.16
CA ALA A 487 -14.63 -14.96 -9.05
C ALA A 487 -14.23 -14.36 -7.68
N GLU A 488 -13.00 -13.86 -7.55
CA GLU A 488 -12.56 -13.13 -6.36
C GLU A 488 -13.25 -11.77 -6.26
N ALA A 489 -13.48 -11.08 -7.38
CA ALA A 489 -14.25 -9.84 -7.39
C ALA A 489 -15.69 -10.07 -6.92
N ASP A 490 -16.33 -11.16 -7.37
CA ASP A 490 -17.66 -11.56 -6.89
C ASP A 490 -17.67 -11.85 -5.38
N LEU A 491 -16.65 -12.55 -4.89
CA LEU A 491 -16.49 -12.83 -3.46
C LEU A 491 -16.43 -11.54 -2.65
N LEU A 492 -15.60 -10.59 -3.06
CA LEU A 492 -15.41 -9.33 -2.34
C LEU A 492 -16.68 -8.46 -2.34
N VAL A 493 -17.33 -8.33 -3.49
CA VAL A 493 -18.58 -7.54 -3.61
C VAL A 493 -19.72 -8.18 -2.81
N ALA A 494 -19.84 -9.53 -2.82
CA ALA A 494 -20.83 -10.25 -2.03
C ALA A 494 -20.58 -10.06 -0.52
N ALA A 495 -19.32 -10.08 -0.08
CA ALA A 495 -18.97 -9.84 1.31
C ALA A 495 -19.30 -8.42 1.77
N VAL A 496 -19.04 -7.40 0.92
CA VAL A 496 -19.45 -6.01 1.21
C VAL A 496 -20.98 -5.92 1.32
N ARG A 497 -21.73 -6.56 0.41
CA ARG A 497 -23.20 -6.64 0.49
C ARG A 497 -23.66 -7.22 1.83
N GLU A 498 -23.11 -8.37 2.23
CA GLU A 498 -23.45 -9.03 3.49
C GLU A 498 -23.14 -8.12 4.69
N ALA A 499 -21.96 -7.51 4.71
CA ALA A 499 -21.57 -6.62 5.79
C ALA A 499 -22.51 -5.42 5.93
N LEU A 500 -22.98 -4.84 4.83
CA LEU A 500 -23.91 -3.71 4.86
C LEU A 500 -25.35 -4.10 5.21
N LEU A 501 -25.76 -5.33 4.97
CA LEU A 501 -27.10 -5.81 5.30
C LEU A 501 -27.18 -6.41 6.71
N GLN A 502 -26.15 -7.11 7.16
CA GLN A 502 -26.17 -7.92 8.37
C GLN A 502 -25.11 -7.50 9.40
N GLY A 503 -24.13 -6.68 9.00
CA GLY A 503 -23.02 -6.25 9.86
C GLY A 503 -23.43 -5.18 10.86
N PRO A 504 -22.46 -4.78 11.72
CA PRO A 504 -22.67 -3.81 12.78
C PRO A 504 -23.03 -2.42 12.25
N ARG A 505 -23.82 -1.68 13.03
CA ARG A 505 -24.16 -0.27 12.79
C ARG A 505 -23.77 0.56 14.00
N ARG A 506 -23.46 1.83 13.80
CA ARG A 506 -23.24 2.76 14.92
C ARG A 506 -24.46 2.80 15.84
N ARG A 507 -24.21 2.88 17.14
CA ARG A 507 -25.27 3.17 18.10
C ARG A 507 -25.69 4.64 17.93
N GLU A 508 -26.98 4.96 18.15
CA GLU A 508 -27.51 6.32 17.96
C GLU A 508 -26.74 7.41 18.76
N ALA A 509 -26.14 7.05 19.89
CA ALA A 509 -25.33 7.96 20.71
C ALA A 509 -23.94 8.31 20.10
N GLU A 510 -23.47 7.58 19.10
CA GLU A 510 -22.17 7.79 18.42
C GLU A 510 -22.31 8.48 17.06
N ALA A 511 -23.53 8.71 16.62
CA ALA A 511 -23.85 9.27 15.30
C ALA A 511 -24.10 10.79 15.33
N ALA A 512 -24.10 11.42 16.51
CA ALA A 512 -24.22 12.86 16.74
C ALA A 512 -22.86 13.49 17.03
#